data_23e17f420357c9a8571b8e046a378fb1
#
_entry.id   23e17f420357c9a8571b8e046a378fb1
#
_cell.length_a   1.000
_cell.length_b   1.000
_cell.length_c   1.000
_cell.angle_alpha   90.00
_cell.angle_beta   90.00
_cell.angle_gamma   90.00
#
_symmetry.space_group_name_H-M   'P 1'
#
loop_
_entity.id
_entity.type
_entity.pdbx_description
1 polymer ?
#
loop_
_entity_poly.entity_id
_entity_poly.type
_entity_poly.pdbx_seq_one_letter_code
_entity_poly.pdbx_strand_id
1 'polypeptide(L)'
;MNLFYISWKNILFKPFNSILIIILFALGIGLISFLLLIEKQIQEKFEKNLAGIQMVVGAKGSPLQLILCSMYHIDAPTGNILLKEAAPLMNPNHPIIARAVPLSLGDSYNGHRIVGTNSYFPTLYNGKVQEGSWCEKEMEAVVGYNVAQNFNLSIGSTFNSSHGLINDSLSEKHEHPFVVKGVFAPTGSVLDELIVTPLESIWAVHDQHDHNSNDIHHSEKDSISQENRAITSLLIKFKRS
;
A
#
# COMPACT_ATOMS: atom_id res chain seq x y z
N MET A 1 -33.71 -44.21 -37.01
CA MET A 1 -32.27 -44.44 -36.75
C MET A 1 -31.80 -43.30 -35.85
N ASN A 2 -31.47 -43.61 -34.57
CA ASN A 2 -31.18 -42.59 -33.59
C ASN A 2 -29.76 -41.99 -33.80
N LEU A 3 -29.69 -40.70 -34.07
CA LEU A 3 -28.42 -39.95 -34.27
C LEU A 3 -27.42 -40.18 -33.12
N PHE A 4 -27.95 -40.26 -31.90
CA PHE A 4 -27.16 -40.54 -30.68
C PHE A 4 -26.47 -41.89 -30.71
N TYR A 5 -27.15 -42.93 -31.24
CA TYR A 5 -26.56 -44.26 -31.30
C TYR A 5 -25.41 -44.33 -32.31
N ILE A 6 -25.54 -43.63 -33.43
CA ILE A 6 -24.48 -43.58 -34.45
C ILE A 6 -23.27 -42.81 -33.92
N SER A 7 -23.49 -41.66 -33.26
CA SER A 7 -22.43 -40.88 -32.65
C SER A 7 -21.66 -41.66 -31.59
N TRP A 8 -22.38 -42.38 -30.71
CA TRP A 8 -21.79 -43.21 -29.69
C TRP A 8 -20.93 -44.34 -30.28
N LYS A 9 -21.42 -45.02 -31.31
CA LYS A 9 -20.69 -46.07 -31.98
C LYS A 9 -19.47 -45.58 -32.73
N ASN A 10 -19.51 -44.34 -33.28
CA ASN A 10 -18.37 -43.70 -33.92
C ASN A 10 -17.26 -43.30 -32.93
N ILE A 11 -17.62 -42.84 -31.74
CA ILE A 11 -16.68 -42.55 -30.64
C ILE A 11 -15.93 -43.82 -30.22
N LEU A 12 -16.62 -44.94 -30.09
CA LEU A 12 -16.01 -46.22 -29.72
C LEU A 12 -15.19 -46.87 -30.84
N PHE A 13 -15.50 -46.56 -32.10
CA PHE A 13 -14.78 -47.15 -33.24
C PHE A 13 -13.40 -46.51 -33.49
N LYS A 14 -13.24 -45.20 -33.13
CA LYS A 14 -11.98 -44.47 -33.27
C LYS A 14 -11.58 -43.80 -31.93
N PRO A 15 -11.22 -44.57 -30.90
CA PRO A 15 -11.07 -44.04 -29.54
C PRO A 15 -9.96 -43.00 -29.46
N PHE A 16 -8.84 -43.17 -30.16
CA PHE A 16 -7.70 -42.23 -30.14
C PHE A 16 -8.09 -40.84 -30.66
N ASN A 17 -8.82 -40.78 -31.76
CA ASN A 17 -9.27 -39.52 -32.35
C ASN A 17 -10.33 -38.82 -31.48
N SER A 18 -11.22 -39.61 -30.87
CA SER A 18 -12.21 -39.08 -29.94
C SER A 18 -11.60 -38.52 -28.65
N ILE A 19 -10.60 -39.17 -28.08
CA ILE A 19 -9.85 -38.69 -26.94
C ILE A 19 -9.12 -37.39 -27.28
N LEU A 20 -8.48 -37.31 -28.45
CA LEU A 20 -7.80 -36.09 -28.90
C LEU A 20 -8.77 -34.90 -29.00
N ILE A 21 -9.95 -35.10 -29.58
CA ILE A 21 -10.96 -34.04 -29.70
C ILE A 21 -11.47 -33.61 -28.33
N ILE A 22 -11.70 -34.55 -27.40
CA ILE A 22 -12.16 -34.25 -26.05
C ILE A 22 -11.08 -33.42 -25.31
N ILE A 23 -9.82 -33.81 -25.43
CA ILE A 23 -8.71 -33.08 -24.80
C ILE A 23 -8.61 -31.65 -25.35
N LEU A 24 -8.68 -31.49 -26.69
CA LEU A 24 -8.64 -30.16 -27.31
C LEU A 24 -9.80 -29.29 -26.86
N PHE A 25 -11.01 -29.87 -26.80
CA PHE A 25 -12.20 -29.14 -26.36
C PHE A 25 -12.14 -28.78 -24.89
N ALA A 26 -11.70 -29.71 -24.04
CA ALA A 26 -11.49 -29.47 -22.61
C ALA A 26 -10.42 -28.39 -22.36
N LEU A 27 -9.33 -28.38 -23.12
CA LEU A 27 -8.26 -27.41 -23.05
C LEU A 27 -8.76 -26.02 -23.49
N GLY A 28 -9.59 -25.95 -24.54
CA GLY A 28 -10.20 -24.69 -24.98
C GLY A 28 -11.13 -24.08 -23.93
N ILE A 29 -12.06 -24.89 -23.37
CA ILE A 29 -12.94 -24.42 -22.28
C ILE A 29 -12.14 -24.08 -21.03
N GLY A 30 -11.15 -24.90 -20.68
CA GLY A 30 -10.27 -24.65 -19.54
C GLY A 30 -9.51 -23.34 -19.65
N LEU A 31 -8.98 -23.01 -20.84
CA LEU A 31 -8.29 -21.77 -21.09
C LEU A 31 -9.22 -20.55 -20.94
N ILE A 32 -10.41 -20.61 -21.51
CA ILE A 32 -11.41 -19.53 -21.40
C ILE A 32 -11.80 -19.34 -19.92
N SER A 33 -12.12 -20.41 -19.22
CA SER A 33 -12.47 -20.35 -17.80
C SER A 33 -11.34 -19.77 -16.95
N PHE A 34 -10.11 -20.15 -17.24
CA PHE A 34 -8.92 -19.65 -16.56
C PHE A 34 -8.73 -18.14 -16.78
N LEU A 35 -8.89 -17.66 -18.01
CA LEU A 35 -8.80 -16.23 -18.33
C LEU A 35 -9.88 -15.40 -17.62
N LEU A 36 -11.13 -15.87 -17.61
CA LEU A 36 -12.23 -15.21 -16.89
C LEU A 36 -11.98 -15.16 -15.37
N LEU A 37 -11.38 -16.21 -14.83
CA LEU A 37 -11.06 -16.28 -13.40
C LEU A 37 -9.93 -15.30 -13.03
N ILE A 38 -8.90 -15.19 -13.88
CA ILE A 38 -7.82 -14.20 -13.72
C ILE A 38 -8.39 -12.78 -13.80
N GLU A 39 -9.19 -12.48 -14.83
CA GLU A 39 -9.81 -11.17 -15.00
C GLU A 39 -10.57 -10.75 -13.73
N LYS A 40 -11.42 -11.64 -13.22
CA LYS A 40 -12.19 -11.40 -12.01
C LYS A 40 -11.30 -11.15 -10.79
N GLN A 41 -10.26 -11.95 -10.59
CA GLN A 41 -9.33 -11.79 -9.46
C GLN A 41 -8.55 -10.48 -9.54
N ILE A 42 -8.10 -10.08 -10.73
CA ILE A 42 -7.40 -8.80 -10.93
C ILE A 42 -8.34 -7.65 -10.62
N GLN A 43 -9.56 -7.69 -11.13
CA GLN A 43 -10.55 -6.64 -10.90
C GLN A 43 -10.89 -6.50 -9.40
N GLU A 44 -11.13 -7.60 -8.70
CA GLU A 44 -11.44 -7.58 -7.27
C GLU A 44 -10.27 -7.00 -6.45
N LYS A 45 -9.02 -7.37 -6.75
CA LYS A 45 -7.84 -6.80 -6.10
C LYS A 45 -7.67 -5.31 -6.41
N PHE A 46 -7.91 -4.93 -7.66
CA PHE A 46 -7.84 -3.54 -8.08
C PHE A 46 -8.85 -2.68 -7.31
N GLU A 47 -10.11 -3.09 -7.27
CA GLU A 47 -11.18 -2.38 -6.54
C GLU A 47 -10.90 -2.28 -5.03
N LYS A 48 -10.38 -3.34 -4.41
CA LYS A 48 -9.98 -3.31 -3.00
C LYS A 48 -8.89 -2.29 -2.73
N ASN A 49 -7.90 -2.20 -3.61
CA ASN A 49 -6.79 -1.26 -3.45
C ASN A 49 -7.18 0.19 -3.76
N LEU A 50 -8.20 0.42 -4.60
CA LEU A 50 -8.77 1.75 -4.78
C LEU A 50 -9.42 2.29 -3.50
N ALA A 51 -9.90 1.43 -2.60
CA ALA A 51 -10.44 1.78 -1.28
C ALA A 51 -11.51 2.91 -1.30
N GLY A 52 -12.11 3.15 -2.48
CA GLY A 52 -13.04 4.24 -2.70
C GLY A 52 -12.41 5.64 -2.69
N ILE A 53 -11.10 5.72 -2.90
CA ILE A 53 -10.36 6.97 -3.12
C ILE A 53 -10.71 7.48 -4.52
N GLN A 54 -11.02 8.76 -4.62
CA GLN A 54 -11.50 9.38 -5.86
C GLN A 54 -10.53 10.40 -6.43
N MET A 55 -9.62 10.92 -5.61
CA MET A 55 -8.59 11.86 -6.04
C MET A 55 -7.32 11.69 -5.21
N VAL A 56 -6.18 11.86 -5.86
CA VAL A 56 -4.86 11.92 -5.23
C VAL A 56 -4.24 13.27 -5.57
N VAL A 57 -3.74 13.96 -4.55
CA VAL A 57 -3.00 15.22 -4.68
C VAL A 57 -1.57 14.99 -4.23
N GLY A 58 -0.60 15.45 -5.00
CA GLY A 58 0.82 15.28 -4.68
C GLY A 58 1.69 16.24 -5.49
N ALA A 59 3.00 16.07 -5.39
CA ALA A 59 3.95 16.90 -6.13
C ALA A 59 3.76 16.75 -7.64
N LYS A 60 4.05 17.84 -8.36
CA LYS A 60 3.94 17.89 -9.81
C LYS A 60 4.92 16.90 -10.46
N GLY A 61 4.38 16.01 -11.30
CA GLY A 61 5.18 14.97 -11.98
C GLY A 61 4.29 14.06 -12.82
N SER A 62 4.67 12.80 -12.97
CA SER A 62 3.89 11.80 -13.68
C SER A 62 2.64 11.41 -12.89
N PRO A 63 1.42 11.58 -13.45
CA PRO A 63 0.19 11.14 -12.78
C PRO A 63 0.15 9.64 -12.48
N LEU A 64 0.71 8.83 -13.39
CA LEU A 64 0.79 7.39 -13.20
C LEU A 64 1.70 7.03 -12.02
N GLN A 65 2.87 7.64 -11.92
CA GLN A 65 3.80 7.43 -10.82
C GLN A 65 3.19 7.87 -9.49
N LEU A 66 2.48 9.01 -9.46
CA LEU A 66 1.78 9.48 -8.28
C LEU A 66 0.73 8.46 -7.79
N ILE A 67 -0.06 7.89 -8.70
CA ILE A 67 -1.05 6.87 -8.36
C ILE A 67 -0.38 5.58 -7.88
N LEU A 68 0.65 5.09 -8.60
CA LEU A 68 1.37 3.87 -8.22
C LEU A 68 2.03 4.01 -6.85
N CYS A 69 2.65 5.14 -6.58
CA CYS A 69 3.29 5.40 -5.30
C CYS A 69 2.27 5.55 -4.16
N SER A 70 1.20 6.35 -4.36
CA SER A 70 0.28 6.73 -3.28
C SER A 70 -0.81 5.71 -2.98
N MET A 71 -1.24 4.92 -3.97
CA MET A 71 -2.35 3.96 -3.82
C MET A 71 -1.87 2.51 -3.78
N TYR A 72 -0.82 2.20 -4.56
CA TYR A 72 -0.28 0.83 -4.63
C TYR A 72 1.04 0.67 -3.87
N HIS A 73 1.66 1.78 -3.46
CA HIS A 73 2.92 1.82 -2.72
C HIS A 73 4.09 1.09 -3.41
N ILE A 74 4.09 1.05 -4.76
CA ILE A 74 5.04 0.26 -5.55
C ILE A 74 6.22 1.09 -6.03
N ASP A 75 6.03 2.38 -6.33
CA ASP A 75 7.03 3.23 -6.99
C ASP A 75 7.60 4.29 -6.03
N ALA A 76 8.66 4.98 -6.46
CA ALA A 76 9.23 6.10 -5.73
C ALA A 76 8.31 7.33 -5.76
N PRO A 77 8.32 8.17 -4.72
CA PRO A 77 7.57 9.42 -4.72
C PRO A 77 7.99 10.35 -5.85
N THR A 78 7.03 11.08 -6.43
CA THR A 78 7.32 12.13 -7.43
C THR A 78 7.91 13.39 -6.80
N GLY A 79 7.90 13.50 -5.49
CA GLY A 79 8.31 14.63 -4.68
C GLY A 79 7.34 14.82 -3.51
N ASN A 80 7.53 15.90 -2.77
CA ASN A 80 6.72 16.23 -1.60
C ASN A 80 5.97 17.55 -1.82
N ILE A 81 4.85 17.73 -1.13
CA ILE A 81 4.08 18.97 -1.03
C ILE A 81 4.09 19.44 0.43
N LEU A 82 4.05 20.74 0.63
CA LEU A 82 4.01 21.29 1.98
C LEU A 82 2.68 20.98 2.65
N LEU A 83 2.72 20.56 3.90
CA LEU A 83 1.51 20.24 4.67
C LEU A 83 0.57 21.45 4.75
N LYS A 84 1.11 22.67 4.85
CA LYS A 84 0.33 23.91 4.86
C LYS A 84 -0.47 24.13 3.57
N GLU A 85 0.03 23.67 2.42
CA GLU A 85 -0.69 23.75 1.13
C GLU A 85 -1.82 22.71 1.06
N ALA A 86 -1.62 21.56 1.68
CA ALA A 86 -2.63 20.50 1.78
C ALA A 86 -3.69 20.77 2.86
N ALA A 87 -3.38 21.56 3.88
CA ALA A 87 -4.24 21.82 5.04
C ALA A 87 -5.67 22.28 4.68
N PRO A 88 -5.92 23.15 3.70
CA PRO A 88 -7.28 23.53 3.32
C PRO A 88 -8.13 22.35 2.87
N LEU A 89 -7.54 21.34 2.20
CA LEU A 89 -8.22 20.13 1.76
C LEU A 89 -8.49 19.16 2.91
N MET A 90 -7.73 19.26 3.99
CA MET A 90 -7.85 18.43 5.18
C MET A 90 -8.87 18.96 6.20
N ASN A 91 -9.50 20.11 5.92
CA ASN A 91 -10.49 20.70 6.82
C ASN A 91 -11.70 19.75 7.00
N PRO A 92 -12.05 19.33 8.23
CA PRO A 92 -13.20 18.47 8.49
C PRO A 92 -14.53 19.04 8.01
N ASN A 93 -14.64 20.36 7.94
CA ASN A 93 -15.83 21.08 7.48
C ASN A 93 -15.83 21.40 5.99
N HIS A 94 -14.91 20.81 5.22
CA HIS A 94 -14.86 21.03 3.77
C HIS A 94 -16.18 20.63 3.10
N PRO A 95 -16.76 21.47 2.22
CA PRO A 95 -18.12 21.24 1.69
C PRO A 95 -18.23 19.97 0.86
N ILE A 96 -17.19 19.60 0.11
CA ILE A 96 -17.20 18.50 -0.86
C ILE A 96 -16.40 17.29 -0.36
N ILE A 97 -15.31 17.50 0.38
CA ILE A 97 -14.41 16.43 0.83
C ILE A 97 -14.98 15.79 2.09
N ALA A 98 -15.15 14.47 2.05
CA ALA A 98 -15.55 13.71 3.22
C ALA A 98 -14.32 13.38 4.10
N ARG A 99 -13.22 13.01 3.47
CA ARG A 99 -11.97 12.69 4.15
C ARG A 99 -10.78 12.99 3.25
N ALA A 100 -9.74 13.51 3.85
CA ALA A 100 -8.43 13.70 3.25
C ALA A 100 -7.39 13.04 4.17
N VAL A 101 -6.62 12.10 3.62
CA VAL A 101 -5.66 11.29 4.37
C VAL A 101 -4.27 11.59 3.84
N PRO A 102 -3.40 12.22 4.63
CA PRO A 102 -2.03 12.52 4.25
C PRO A 102 -1.17 11.26 4.28
N LEU A 103 -0.24 11.16 3.34
CA LEU A 103 0.77 10.12 3.26
C LEU A 103 2.15 10.73 3.20
N SER A 104 3.05 10.25 4.02
CA SER A 104 4.48 10.48 3.93
C SER A 104 5.19 9.16 3.64
N LEU A 105 5.90 9.09 2.52
CA LEU A 105 6.49 7.89 1.96
C LEU A 105 7.97 8.17 1.68
N GLY A 106 8.81 7.17 1.88
CA GLY A 106 10.24 7.30 1.60
C GLY A 106 10.99 6.08 2.09
N ASP A 107 10.63 5.59 3.24
CA ASP A 107 11.31 4.52 3.93
C ASP A 107 10.65 3.16 3.69
N SER A 108 11.44 2.13 3.93
CA SER A 108 10.99 0.75 3.84
C SER A 108 11.67 -0.14 4.88
N TYR A 109 11.09 -1.29 5.11
CA TYR A 109 11.68 -2.39 5.86
C TYR A 109 11.62 -3.66 5.02
N ASN A 110 12.77 -4.20 4.64
CA ASN A 110 12.89 -5.41 3.83
C ASN A 110 12.02 -5.40 2.56
N GLY A 111 11.92 -4.24 1.88
CA GLY A 111 11.12 -4.08 0.67
C GLY A 111 9.63 -3.75 0.92
N HIS A 112 9.18 -3.76 2.17
CA HIS A 112 7.84 -3.33 2.56
C HIS A 112 7.84 -1.86 2.93
N ARG A 113 6.94 -1.09 2.34
CA ARG A 113 6.91 0.36 2.53
C ARG A 113 6.43 0.74 3.92
N ILE A 114 7.11 1.72 4.52
CA ILE A 114 6.67 2.40 5.73
C ILE A 114 5.87 3.64 5.30
N VAL A 115 4.66 3.75 5.83
CA VAL A 115 3.69 4.79 5.48
C VAL A 115 3.40 5.63 6.71
N GLY A 116 3.91 6.85 6.73
CA GLY A 116 3.52 7.86 7.71
C GLY A 116 2.14 8.42 7.35
N THR A 117 1.18 8.30 8.27
CA THR A 117 -0.20 8.70 8.01
C THR A 117 -1.00 8.90 9.31
N ASN A 118 -2.31 9.04 9.21
CA ASN A 118 -3.22 9.15 10.34
C ASN A 118 -4.11 7.91 10.50
N SER A 119 -4.87 7.86 11.60
CA SER A 119 -5.76 6.73 11.95
C SER A 119 -6.90 6.46 10.95
N TYR A 120 -7.16 7.37 10.03
CA TYR A 120 -8.15 7.16 8.97
C TYR A 120 -7.66 6.28 7.83
N PHE A 121 -6.35 6.20 7.60
CA PHE A 121 -5.77 5.43 6.51
C PHE A 121 -6.19 3.95 6.52
N PRO A 122 -6.04 3.19 7.63
CA PRO A 122 -6.47 1.79 7.64
C PRO A 122 -7.96 1.63 7.40
N THR A 123 -8.78 2.60 7.84
CA THR A 123 -10.24 2.52 7.65
C THR A 123 -10.67 2.57 6.19
N LEU A 124 -9.83 3.14 5.29
CA LEU A 124 -10.07 3.11 3.85
C LEU A 124 -10.11 1.68 3.31
N TYR A 125 -9.26 0.80 3.85
CA TYR A 125 -9.12 -0.61 3.46
C TYR A 125 -9.91 -1.56 4.37
N ASN A 126 -10.84 -1.05 5.20
CA ASN A 126 -11.52 -1.81 6.26
C ASN A 126 -10.56 -2.48 7.24
N GLY A 127 -9.34 -1.95 7.37
CA GLY A 127 -8.31 -2.45 8.27
C GLY A 127 -8.69 -2.27 9.73
N LYS A 128 -8.49 -3.32 10.51
CA LYS A 128 -8.67 -3.34 11.97
C LYS A 128 -7.41 -3.88 12.59
N VAL A 129 -6.99 -3.32 13.72
CA VAL A 129 -5.92 -3.88 14.52
C VAL A 129 -6.44 -5.16 15.17
N GLN A 130 -5.81 -6.30 14.86
CA GLN A 130 -6.15 -7.60 15.40
C GLN A 130 -5.47 -7.84 16.74
N GLU A 131 -4.20 -7.45 16.85
CA GLU A 131 -3.39 -7.61 18.05
C GLU A 131 -2.76 -6.27 18.41
N GLY A 132 -2.71 -5.95 19.70
CA GLY A 132 -2.15 -4.70 20.20
C GLY A 132 -3.08 -3.50 20.09
N SER A 133 -2.52 -2.35 19.75
CA SER A 133 -3.25 -1.08 19.63
C SER A 133 -2.74 -0.24 18.46
N TRP A 134 -3.46 0.83 18.13
CA TRP A 134 -3.00 1.83 17.18
C TRP A 134 -1.74 2.54 17.69
N CYS A 135 -0.86 2.94 16.78
CA CYS A 135 0.33 3.73 17.05
C CYS A 135 -0.04 5.21 17.23
N GLU A 136 0.24 5.77 18.42
CA GLU A 136 -0.05 7.17 18.72
C GLU A 136 1.22 8.00 18.86
N LYS A 137 2.33 7.35 19.22
CA LYS A 137 3.61 8.02 19.50
C LYS A 137 4.56 7.87 18.31
N GLU A 138 5.50 8.79 18.24
CA GLU A 138 6.62 8.69 17.31
C GLU A 138 7.35 7.36 17.47
N MET A 139 7.82 6.80 16.36
CA MET A 139 8.54 5.52 16.26
C MET A 139 7.71 4.28 16.68
N GLU A 140 6.41 4.41 16.94
CA GLU A 140 5.50 3.28 17.02
C GLU A 140 4.97 2.92 15.63
N ALA A 141 4.77 1.63 15.36
CA ALA A 141 4.25 1.17 14.08
C ALA A 141 3.18 0.08 14.25
N VAL A 142 2.21 0.06 13.35
CA VAL A 142 1.29 -1.07 13.17
C VAL A 142 1.64 -1.75 11.86
N VAL A 143 1.91 -3.05 11.92
CA VAL A 143 2.38 -3.81 10.76
C VAL A 143 1.23 -4.54 10.06
N GLY A 144 1.31 -4.62 8.73
CA GLY A 144 0.40 -5.41 7.91
C GLY A 144 0.48 -6.89 8.22
N TYR A 145 -0.59 -7.62 7.97
CA TYR A 145 -0.68 -9.05 8.29
C TYR A 145 0.45 -9.87 7.65
N ASN A 146 0.70 -9.67 6.35
CA ASN A 146 1.74 -10.42 5.64
C ASN A 146 3.15 -10.02 6.10
N VAL A 147 3.37 -8.75 6.42
CA VAL A 147 4.64 -8.27 6.97
C VAL A 147 4.92 -8.96 8.31
N ALA A 148 3.93 -9.00 9.21
CA ALA A 148 4.06 -9.64 10.51
C ALA A 148 4.39 -11.14 10.37
N GLN A 149 3.73 -11.84 9.45
CA GLN A 149 3.95 -13.27 9.21
C GLN A 149 5.33 -13.54 8.57
N ASN A 150 5.69 -12.78 7.53
CA ASN A 150 6.92 -13.01 6.77
C ASN A 150 8.19 -12.77 7.60
N PHE A 151 8.15 -11.81 8.53
CA PHE A 151 9.30 -11.43 9.35
C PHE A 151 9.15 -11.80 10.82
N ASN A 152 8.11 -12.55 11.19
CA ASN A 152 7.82 -12.96 12.58
C ASN A 152 7.79 -11.75 13.54
N LEU A 153 7.23 -10.62 13.09
CA LEU A 153 7.08 -9.44 13.92
C LEU A 153 5.88 -9.57 14.83
N SER A 154 6.12 -9.39 16.12
CA SER A 154 5.10 -9.40 17.17
C SER A 154 5.11 -8.07 17.92
N ILE A 155 4.10 -7.84 18.77
CA ILE A 155 4.04 -6.65 19.62
C ILE A 155 5.31 -6.54 20.45
N GLY A 156 5.94 -5.37 20.43
CA GLY A 156 7.21 -5.09 21.10
C GLY A 156 8.47 -5.44 20.28
N SER A 157 8.34 -6.09 19.12
CA SER A 157 9.47 -6.27 18.19
C SER A 157 9.96 -4.91 17.71
N THR A 158 11.27 -4.79 17.47
CA THR A 158 11.89 -3.59 16.93
C THR A 158 12.51 -3.86 15.55
N PHE A 159 12.46 -2.86 14.68
CA PHE A 159 13.09 -2.92 13.36
C PHE A 159 13.60 -1.54 12.93
N ASN A 160 14.64 -1.53 12.10
CA ASN A 160 15.20 -0.29 11.55
C ASN A 160 14.69 -0.09 10.11
N SER A 161 14.34 1.13 9.78
CA SER A 161 14.01 1.51 8.40
C SER A 161 15.26 1.77 7.57
N SER A 162 15.09 1.69 6.26
CA SER A 162 16.09 2.06 5.26
C SER A 162 15.45 2.92 4.18
N HIS A 163 16.25 3.79 3.56
CA HIS A 163 15.76 4.59 2.43
C HIS A 163 15.51 3.73 1.19
N GLY A 164 14.41 4.00 0.50
CA GLY A 164 14.02 3.34 -0.75
C GLY A 164 13.36 1.98 -0.54
N LEU A 165 13.04 1.30 -1.66
CA LEU A 165 12.40 -0.02 -1.67
C LEU A 165 13.39 -1.16 -1.92
N ILE A 166 14.60 -0.85 -2.38
CA ILE A 166 15.62 -1.84 -2.74
C ILE A 166 16.55 -2.00 -1.54
N ASN A 167 16.64 -3.24 -1.04
CA ASN A 167 17.64 -3.60 -0.05
C ASN A 167 19.02 -3.62 -0.72
N ASP A 168 19.63 -2.46 -0.89
CA ASP A 168 21.02 -2.38 -1.27
C ASP A 168 21.89 -2.39 0.00
N SER A 169 22.99 -3.12 -0.03
CA SER A 169 23.96 -3.18 1.06
C SER A 169 24.60 -1.81 1.40
N LEU A 170 24.33 -0.81 0.55
CA LEU A 170 24.75 0.58 0.69
C LEU A 170 23.64 1.50 1.23
N SER A 171 22.41 1.00 1.45
CA SER A 171 21.33 1.82 2.01
C SER A 171 21.64 2.13 3.48
N GLU A 172 21.70 3.41 3.81
CA GLU A 172 21.87 3.88 5.18
C GLU A 172 20.67 3.42 6.03
N LYS A 173 20.97 2.67 7.09
CA LYS A 173 19.96 2.29 8.09
C LYS A 173 19.84 3.41 9.10
N HIS A 174 18.62 3.79 9.40
CA HIS A 174 18.36 4.76 10.46
C HIS A 174 18.71 4.18 11.84
N GLU A 175 19.31 4.98 12.69
CA GLU A 175 19.76 4.57 14.04
C GLU A 175 18.61 4.34 15.02
N HIS A 176 17.43 4.94 14.75
CA HIS A 176 16.27 4.84 15.63
C HIS A 176 15.32 3.73 15.19
N PRO A 177 15.17 2.66 16.00
CA PRO A 177 14.28 1.56 15.67
C PRO A 177 12.81 1.94 15.86
N PHE A 178 11.97 1.48 14.95
CA PHE A 178 10.53 1.44 15.14
C PHE A 178 10.14 0.31 16.09
N VAL A 179 9.10 0.53 16.89
CA VAL A 179 8.53 -0.47 17.81
C VAL A 179 7.17 -0.90 17.30
N VAL A 180 6.96 -2.20 17.12
CA VAL A 180 5.67 -2.76 16.70
C VAL A 180 4.68 -2.64 17.85
N LYS A 181 3.62 -1.86 17.66
CA LYS A 181 2.55 -1.62 18.63
C LYS A 181 1.32 -2.48 18.38
N GLY A 182 1.12 -2.86 17.13
CA GLY A 182 -0.01 -3.70 16.74
C GLY A 182 0.20 -4.38 15.39
N VAL A 183 -0.69 -5.32 15.11
CA VAL A 183 -0.75 -6.07 13.85
C VAL A 183 -2.16 -5.96 13.29
N PHE A 184 -2.29 -5.66 12.00
CA PHE A 184 -3.59 -5.63 11.31
C PHE A 184 -4.13 -7.03 11.07
N ALA A 185 -5.46 -7.14 11.10
CA ALA A 185 -6.16 -8.30 10.56
C ALA A 185 -5.98 -8.36 9.03
N PRO A 186 -6.00 -9.56 8.42
CA PRO A 186 -5.87 -9.71 6.97
C PRO A 186 -7.04 -9.01 6.26
N THR A 187 -6.73 -8.14 5.32
CA THR A 187 -7.70 -7.37 4.53
C THR A 187 -7.80 -7.86 3.08
N GLY A 188 -6.78 -8.53 2.57
CA GLY A 188 -6.62 -8.87 1.17
C GLY A 188 -6.36 -7.66 0.27
N SER A 189 -5.94 -6.54 0.86
CA SER A 189 -5.57 -5.30 0.18
C SER A 189 -4.08 -4.99 0.35
N VAL A 190 -3.64 -3.86 -0.20
CA VAL A 190 -2.26 -3.37 -0.04
C VAL A 190 -1.86 -3.17 1.42
N LEU A 191 -2.81 -2.91 2.33
CA LEU A 191 -2.54 -2.72 3.75
C LEU A 191 -1.83 -3.90 4.40
N ASP A 192 -2.06 -5.12 3.91
CA ASP A 192 -1.42 -6.33 4.44
C ASP A 192 0.10 -6.35 4.20
N GLU A 193 0.60 -5.59 3.23
CA GLU A 193 2.01 -5.48 2.84
C GLU A 193 2.70 -4.21 3.36
N LEU A 194 2.00 -3.39 4.14
CA LEU A 194 2.50 -2.10 4.61
C LEU A 194 2.86 -2.11 6.09
N ILE A 195 3.71 -1.16 6.45
CA ILE A 195 3.97 -0.76 7.83
C ILE A 195 3.44 0.65 8.00
N VAL A 196 2.56 0.86 8.97
CA VAL A 196 1.89 2.15 9.18
C VAL A 196 2.39 2.79 10.46
N THR A 197 2.73 4.08 10.39
CA THR A 197 3.26 4.87 11.50
C THR A 197 2.62 6.27 11.50
N PRO A 198 2.65 7.03 12.60
CA PRO A 198 2.29 8.45 12.58
C PRO A 198 3.18 9.25 11.63
N LEU A 199 2.65 10.33 11.06
CA LEU A 199 3.40 11.25 10.19
C LEU A 199 4.67 11.78 10.86
N GLU A 200 4.56 12.06 12.15
CA GLU A 200 5.62 12.59 13.00
C GLU A 200 6.84 11.68 13.01
N SER A 201 6.65 10.37 12.95
CA SER A 201 7.74 9.39 12.90
C SER A 201 8.60 9.56 11.65
N ILE A 202 7.98 9.79 10.49
CA ILE A 202 8.72 9.99 9.24
C ILE A 202 9.49 11.31 9.28
N TRP A 203 8.88 12.38 9.79
CA TRP A 203 9.58 13.65 9.94
C TRP A 203 10.75 13.56 10.92
N ALA A 204 10.57 12.88 12.06
CA ALA A 204 11.64 12.69 13.05
C ALA A 204 12.84 11.92 12.47
N VAL A 205 12.60 10.93 11.62
CA VAL A 205 13.67 10.18 10.93
C VAL A 205 14.44 11.10 9.97
N HIS A 206 13.77 11.99 9.25
CA HIS A 206 14.40 12.88 8.26
C HIS A 206 15.07 14.12 8.88
N ASP A 207 14.49 14.70 9.93
CA ASP A 207 15.07 15.87 10.62
C ASP A 207 16.46 15.57 11.23
N GLN A 208 16.76 14.31 11.53
CA GLN A 208 18.05 13.90 12.12
C GLN A 208 19.17 13.78 11.08
N HIS A 209 18.86 13.56 9.80
CA HIS A 209 19.88 13.54 8.74
C HIS A 209 20.46 14.91 8.43
N ASP A 210 19.69 15.98 8.62
CA ASP A 210 20.18 17.35 8.41
C ASP A 210 21.17 17.81 9.51
N HIS A 211 21.26 17.09 10.65
CA HIS A 211 22.16 17.44 11.74
C HIS A 211 23.60 16.91 11.58
N ASN A 212 23.85 15.97 10.66
CA ASN A 212 25.20 15.43 10.42
C ASN A 212 26.03 16.22 9.39
N SER A 213 25.44 17.20 8.72
CA SER A 213 26.17 18.16 7.90
C SER A 213 26.47 19.41 8.76
N ASN A 214 27.73 19.55 9.14
CA ASN A 214 28.28 20.66 9.93
C ASN A 214 27.81 22.03 9.43
N ASP A 215 26.90 22.67 10.17
CA ASP A 215 26.87 24.14 10.21
C ASP A 215 26.23 24.61 11.54
N ILE A 216 27.03 25.42 12.23
CA ILE A 216 26.78 26.03 13.55
C ILE A 216 25.86 27.23 13.35
N HIS A 217 24.56 27.07 13.58
CA HIS A 217 23.67 28.18 13.94
C HIS A 217 22.55 27.68 14.86
N HIS A 218 22.72 27.92 16.14
CA HIS A 218 21.73 27.67 17.18
C HIS A 218 20.74 28.84 17.29
N SER A 219 19.47 28.49 17.52
CA SER A 219 18.42 29.22 18.26
C SER A 219 17.21 29.84 17.54
N GLU A 220 16.91 29.48 16.28
CA GLU A 220 15.61 29.83 15.68
C GLU A 220 14.88 28.63 15.03
N LYS A 221 15.34 27.40 15.34
CA LYS A 221 15.00 26.18 14.57
C LYS A 221 13.63 25.55 14.87
N ASP A 222 13.05 25.75 16.04
CA ASP A 222 11.81 25.01 16.39
C ASP A 222 10.54 25.55 15.71
N SER A 223 10.51 26.82 15.33
CA SER A 223 9.38 27.40 14.60
C SER A 223 9.48 27.18 13.09
N ILE A 224 10.71 27.13 12.56
CA ILE A 224 10.97 26.92 11.11
C ILE A 224 10.75 25.46 10.72
N SER A 225 11.07 24.50 11.61
CA SER A 225 10.88 23.07 11.34
C SER A 225 9.40 22.67 11.20
N GLN A 226 8.49 23.28 11.95
CA GLN A 226 7.05 23.02 11.84
C GLN A 226 6.44 23.59 10.55
N GLU A 227 6.95 24.71 10.04
CA GLU A 227 6.43 25.37 8.84
C GLU A 227 6.80 24.64 7.55
N ASN A 228 7.85 23.83 7.55
CA ASN A 228 8.36 23.09 6.41
C ASN A 228 7.97 21.61 6.36
N ARG A 229 7.09 21.16 7.26
CA ARG A 229 6.60 19.77 7.21
C ARG A 229 5.99 19.45 5.86
N ALA A 230 6.47 18.38 5.26
CA ALA A 230 6.07 17.94 3.95
C ALA A 230 5.38 16.56 4.00
N ILE A 231 4.50 16.32 3.05
CA ILE A 231 3.86 15.03 2.81
C ILE A 231 4.07 14.65 1.34
N THR A 232 4.10 13.37 1.04
CA THR A 232 4.26 12.89 -0.33
C THR A 232 2.97 13.09 -1.13
N SER A 233 1.84 12.76 -0.52
CA SER A 233 0.55 12.88 -1.20
C SER A 233 -0.61 12.96 -0.20
N LEU A 234 -1.78 13.34 -0.73
CA LEU A 234 -3.03 13.40 -0.01
C LEU A 234 -4.08 12.56 -0.76
N LEU A 235 -4.62 11.53 -0.09
CA LEU A 235 -5.72 10.74 -0.60
C LEU A 235 -7.05 11.39 -0.25
N ILE A 236 -7.92 11.59 -1.22
CA ILE A 236 -9.18 12.31 -1.04
C ILE A 236 -10.36 11.40 -1.37
N LYS A 237 -11.34 11.44 -0.46
CA LYS A 237 -12.65 10.82 -0.62
C LYS A 237 -13.72 11.90 -0.52
N PHE A 238 -14.60 11.99 -1.52
CA PHE A 238 -15.67 12.97 -1.54
C PHE A 238 -16.88 12.50 -0.74
N LYS A 239 -17.69 13.46 -0.31
CA LYS A 239 -19.01 13.18 0.28
C LYS A 239 -19.90 12.57 -0.82
N ARG A 240 -20.62 11.51 -0.47
CA ARG A 240 -21.69 11.02 -1.36
C ARG A 240 -22.81 12.04 -1.37
N SER A 241 -23.18 12.50 -2.54
CA SER A 241 -24.40 13.29 -2.78
C SER A 241 -25.65 12.43 -2.52
#